data_aab6d8ddc6826b44f149c68623e02e1d
#
_entry.id   aab6d8ddc6826b44f149c68623e02e1d
#
_cell.length_a   1.000
_cell.length_b   1.000
_cell.length_c   1.000
_cell.angle_alpha   90.00
_cell.angle_beta   90.00
_cell.angle_gamma   90.00
#
_symmetry.space_group_name_H-M   'P 1'
#
loop_
_entity.id
_entity.type
_entity.pdbx_description
1 polymer ?
#
loop_
_entity_poly.entity_id
_entity_poly.type
_entity_poly.pdbx_seq_one_letter_code
_entity_poly.pdbx_strand_id
1 'polypeptide(L)'
;MKIATILPYKENYTYSKAQAAAIWVCDFYKYSKYKDTNFIFGNTSTKDYLTKNYININISNLKSKLSSTTKEYCKNIIYKIKDENFDIIEIHNRPLIFNYLKKEINSKYIL
;
A
#
# COMPACT_ATOMS: atom_id res chain seq x y z
N MET A 1 7.43 -9.53 13.52
CA MET A 1 7.66 -9.30 12.08
C MET A 1 6.82 -8.12 11.60
N LYS A 2 7.44 -7.15 10.99
CA LYS A 2 6.77 -5.94 10.51
C LYS A 2 6.52 -6.06 9.00
N ILE A 3 5.27 -5.92 8.57
CA ILE A 3 4.85 -6.17 7.19
C ILE A 3 4.20 -4.90 6.61
N ALA A 4 4.61 -4.52 5.41
CA ALA A 4 3.96 -3.48 4.62
C ALA A 4 3.19 -4.14 3.48
N THR A 5 1.88 -3.97 3.45
CA THR A 5 1.02 -4.47 2.37
C THR A 5 0.65 -3.29 1.47
N ILE A 6 1.02 -3.38 0.20
CA ILE A 6 0.84 -2.29 -0.77
C ILE A 6 -0.30 -2.66 -1.72
N LEU A 7 -1.37 -1.87 -1.68
CA LEU A 7 -2.50 -2.03 -2.60
C LEU A 7 -2.22 -1.32 -3.93
N PRO A 8 -2.87 -1.73 -5.01
CA PRO A 8 -2.80 -1.01 -6.27
C PRO A 8 -3.27 0.45 -6.12
N TYR A 9 -2.74 1.33 -6.94
CA TYR A 9 -3.19 2.73 -6.96
C TYR A 9 -4.68 2.80 -7.27
N LYS A 10 -5.41 3.64 -6.53
CA LYS A 10 -6.88 3.82 -6.60
C LYS A 10 -7.70 2.61 -6.14
N GLU A 11 -7.08 1.61 -5.53
CA GLU A 11 -7.83 0.55 -4.89
C GLU A 11 -8.34 1.06 -3.53
N ASN A 12 -9.65 1.23 -3.41
CA ASN A 12 -10.25 1.78 -2.19
C ASN A 12 -10.34 0.72 -1.10
N TYR A 13 -9.70 0.99 0.04
CA TYR A 13 -9.72 0.13 1.21
C TYR A 13 -10.75 0.65 2.21
N THR A 14 -12.02 0.68 1.79
CA THR A 14 -13.11 1.30 2.54
C THR A 14 -14.37 0.46 2.51
N TYR A 15 -15.26 0.66 3.50
CA TYR A 15 -16.55 -0.02 3.54
C TYR A 15 -17.43 0.35 2.34
N SER A 16 -17.36 1.58 1.89
CA SER A 16 -18.26 2.08 0.84
C SER A 16 -17.83 1.68 -0.58
N LYS A 17 -16.53 1.45 -0.82
CA LYS A 17 -16.01 1.31 -2.18
C LYS A 17 -15.03 0.16 -2.37
N ALA A 18 -14.90 -0.75 -1.41
CA ALA A 18 -13.91 -1.83 -1.50
C ALA A 18 -14.14 -2.70 -2.74
N GLN A 19 -13.05 -3.01 -3.42
CA GLN A 19 -13.01 -3.93 -4.55
C GLN A 19 -12.32 -5.24 -4.14
N ALA A 20 -12.13 -6.16 -5.10
CA ALA A 20 -11.68 -7.51 -4.80
C ALA A 20 -10.35 -7.57 -4.01
N ALA A 21 -9.34 -6.80 -4.42
CA ALA A 21 -8.05 -6.83 -3.75
C ALA A 21 -8.14 -6.28 -2.31
N ALA A 22 -8.89 -5.20 -2.12
CA ALA A 22 -9.08 -4.61 -0.79
C ALA A 22 -9.80 -5.56 0.15
N ILE A 23 -10.85 -6.23 -0.34
CA ILE A 23 -11.61 -7.21 0.45
C ILE A 23 -10.72 -8.38 0.85
N TRP A 24 -9.95 -8.91 -0.09
CA TRP A 24 -9.04 -10.02 0.16
C TRP A 24 -8.00 -9.65 1.22
N VAL A 25 -7.39 -8.46 1.10
CA VAL A 25 -6.39 -7.97 2.05
C VAL A 25 -7.02 -7.80 3.44
N CYS A 26 -8.22 -7.25 3.51
CA CYS A 26 -8.93 -7.06 4.78
C CYS A 26 -9.19 -8.40 5.47
N ASP A 27 -9.71 -9.38 4.74
CA ASP A 27 -9.98 -10.70 5.29
C ASP A 27 -8.70 -11.39 5.76
N PHE A 28 -7.66 -11.34 4.95
CA PHE A 28 -6.37 -11.91 5.32
C PHE A 28 -5.80 -11.24 6.58
N TYR A 29 -5.88 -9.92 6.64
CA TYR A 29 -5.41 -9.14 7.79
C TYR A 29 -6.10 -9.57 9.09
N LYS A 30 -7.42 -9.73 9.07
CA LYS A 30 -8.21 -10.07 10.27
C LYS A 30 -7.78 -11.39 10.91
N TYR A 31 -7.34 -12.36 10.10
CA TYR A 31 -6.95 -13.67 10.57
C TYR A 31 -5.44 -13.87 10.70
N SER A 32 -4.65 -12.83 10.40
CA SER A 32 -3.21 -12.92 10.49
C SER A 32 -2.72 -12.80 11.94
N LYS A 33 -1.75 -13.62 12.31
CA LYS A 33 -1.09 -13.50 13.60
C LYS A 33 -0.20 -12.24 13.69
N TYR A 34 0.08 -11.60 12.56
CA TYR A 34 0.91 -10.39 12.49
C TYR A 34 0.08 -9.12 12.33
N LYS A 35 -1.23 -9.16 12.58
CA LYS A 35 -2.12 -8.01 12.31
C LYS A 35 -1.68 -6.72 13.03
N ASP A 36 -1.08 -6.82 14.20
CA ASP A 36 -0.64 -5.64 14.96
C ASP A 36 0.62 -4.98 14.37
N THR A 37 1.35 -5.69 13.52
CA THR A 37 2.57 -5.19 12.88
C THR A 37 2.45 -5.16 11.35
N ASN A 38 1.25 -5.38 10.82
CA ASN A 38 0.97 -5.30 9.39
C ASN A 38 0.31 -3.95 9.09
N PHE A 39 0.98 -3.13 8.27
CA PHE A 39 0.50 -1.82 7.85
C PHE A 39 0.10 -1.88 6.39
N ILE A 40 -1.10 -1.38 6.08
CA ILE A 40 -1.68 -1.43 4.74
C ILE A 40 -1.61 -0.04 4.12
N PHE A 41 -0.98 0.06 2.96
CA PHE A 41 -0.82 1.32 2.22
C PHE A 41 -1.68 1.29 0.97
N GLY A 42 -2.38 2.38 0.73
CA GLY A 42 -3.24 2.48 -0.43
C GLY A 42 -3.59 3.93 -0.76
N ASN A 43 -4.38 4.10 -1.81
CA ASN A 43 -4.90 5.40 -2.22
C ASN A 43 -6.42 5.33 -2.25
N THR A 44 -7.06 5.85 -1.23
CA THR A 44 -8.49 5.73 -0.97
C THR A 44 -9.14 7.10 -1.03
N SER A 45 -10.32 7.20 -1.64
CA SER A 45 -11.02 8.48 -1.81
C SER A 45 -11.90 8.89 -0.62
N THR A 46 -12.27 7.95 0.25
CA THR A 46 -13.07 8.21 1.45
C THR A 46 -12.31 7.80 2.70
N LYS A 47 -12.82 8.10 3.88
CA LYS A 47 -12.11 7.87 5.15
C LYS A 47 -12.65 6.70 5.96
N ASP A 48 -13.60 5.95 5.44
CA ASP A 48 -14.20 4.80 6.11
C ASP A 48 -13.35 3.53 5.94
N TYR A 49 -12.13 3.57 6.43
CA TYR A 49 -11.13 2.50 6.27
C TYR A 49 -11.59 1.18 6.91
N LEU A 50 -11.26 0.07 6.24
CA LEU A 50 -11.67 -1.26 6.67
C LEU A 50 -10.95 -1.73 7.95
N THR A 51 -9.72 -1.27 8.19
CA THR A 51 -8.95 -1.63 9.38
C THR A 51 -8.19 -0.41 9.92
N LYS A 52 -7.70 -0.54 11.16
CA LYS A 52 -7.00 0.56 11.84
C LYS A 52 -5.59 0.83 11.29
N ASN A 53 -4.90 -0.20 10.84
CA ASN A 53 -3.51 -0.09 10.39
C ASN A 53 -3.42 0.26 8.90
N TYR A 54 -4.28 1.15 8.46
CA TYR A 54 -4.29 1.64 7.10
C TYR A 54 -3.66 3.03 7.02
N ILE A 55 -2.76 3.21 6.05
CA ILE A 55 -2.10 4.49 5.78
C ILE A 55 -2.44 4.92 4.36
N ASN A 56 -3.12 6.05 4.24
CA ASN A 56 -3.51 6.57 2.94
C ASN A 56 -2.37 7.37 2.32
N ILE A 57 -2.11 7.12 1.05
CA ILE A 57 -1.10 7.83 0.26
C ILE A 57 -1.81 8.87 -0.59
N ASN A 58 -1.63 10.13 -0.26
CA ASN A 58 -2.24 11.24 -1.00
C ASN A 58 -1.30 11.71 -2.11
N ILE A 59 -1.88 11.98 -3.28
CA ILE A 59 -1.14 12.45 -4.44
C ILE A 59 -1.73 13.79 -4.86
N SER A 60 -0.87 14.83 -5.00
CA SER A 60 -1.33 16.13 -5.45
C SER A 60 -1.69 16.09 -6.93
N ASN A 61 -2.75 16.81 -7.31
CA ASN A 61 -3.19 16.89 -8.71
C ASN A 61 -2.11 17.50 -9.61
N LEU A 62 -1.33 18.42 -9.08
CA LEU A 62 -0.25 19.05 -9.84
C LEU A 62 0.84 18.04 -10.19
N LYS A 63 1.27 17.23 -9.23
CA LYS A 63 2.29 16.20 -9.46
C LYS A 63 1.81 15.13 -10.42
N SER A 64 0.54 14.73 -10.35
CA SER A 64 -0.01 13.74 -11.26
C SER A 64 -0.10 14.21 -12.71
N LYS A 65 -0.11 15.52 -12.94
CA LYS A 65 -0.05 16.09 -14.30
C LYS A 65 1.36 16.09 -14.88
N LEU A 66 2.39 16.13 -14.02
CA LEU A 66 3.78 16.22 -14.44
C LEU A 66 4.47 14.87 -14.56
N SER A 67 3.91 13.83 -13.94
CA SER A 67 4.45 12.47 -14.00
C SER A 67 3.31 11.46 -13.90
N SER A 68 3.60 10.16 -14.11
CA SER A 68 2.56 9.15 -13.98
C SER A 68 2.10 9.07 -12.52
N THR A 69 0.79 8.84 -12.33
CA THR A 69 0.21 8.75 -10.99
C THR A 69 0.75 7.53 -10.23
N THR A 70 1.01 6.42 -10.92
CA THR A 70 1.61 5.24 -10.30
C THR A 70 3.02 5.54 -9.79
N LYS A 71 3.80 6.29 -10.56
CA LYS A 71 5.14 6.71 -10.16
C LYS A 71 5.11 7.58 -8.91
N GLU A 72 4.20 8.55 -8.86
CA GLU A 72 4.04 9.42 -7.69
C GLU A 72 3.56 8.62 -6.47
N TYR A 73 2.66 7.67 -6.69
CA TYR A 73 2.21 6.76 -5.65
C TYR A 73 3.39 5.99 -5.05
N CYS A 74 4.24 5.42 -5.90
CA CYS A 74 5.43 4.69 -5.45
C CYS A 74 6.41 5.58 -4.69
N LYS A 75 6.65 6.80 -5.17
CA LYS A 75 7.54 7.75 -4.49
C LYS A 75 7.05 8.08 -3.09
N ASN A 76 5.76 8.30 -2.93
CA ASN A 76 5.18 8.61 -1.63
C ASN A 76 5.22 7.40 -0.68
N ILE A 77 5.03 6.19 -1.20
CA ILE A 77 5.18 4.97 -0.43
C ILE A 77 6.63 4.84 0.06
N ILE A 78 7.59 5.00 -0.83
CA ILE A 78 9.02 4.94 -0.49
C ILE A 78 9.36 5.95 0.61
N TYR A 79 8.87 7.16 0.48
CA TYR A 79 9.10 8.21 1.48
C TYR A 79 8.59 7.80 2.86
N LYS A 80 7.42 7.17 2.91
CA LYS A 80 6.80 6.77 4.18
C LYS A 80 7.46 5.57 4.83
N ILE A 81 7.99 4.62 4.04
CA ILE A 81 8.50 3.36 4.59
C ILE A 81 10.03 3.26 4.59
N LYS A 82 10.73 4.19 3.97
CA LYS A 82 12.18 4.14 3.81
C LYS A 82 12.94 4.07 5.15
N ASP A 83 12.49 4.84 6.12
CA ASP A 83 13.13 4.89 7.45
C ASP A 83 12.51 3.88 8.43
N GLU A 84 11.56 3.09 7.98
CA GLU A 84 10.92 2.04 8.76
C GLU A 84 11.58 0.70 8.43
N ASN A 85 11.74 -0.16 9.42
CA ASN A 85 12.35 -1.47 9.22
C ASN A 85 11.29 -2.52 8.96
N PHE A 86 10.73 -2.53 7.75
CA PHE A 86 9.80 -3.59 7.35
C PHE A 86 10.57 -4.84 6.97
N ASP A 87 10.15 -5.98 7.51
CA ASP A 87 10.75 -7.27 7.19
C ASP A 87 10.27 -7.80 5.85
N ILE A 88 8.99 -7.56 5.54
CA ILE A 88 8.37 -8.03 4.30
C ILE A 88 7.56 -6.89 3.69
N ILE A 89 7.66 -6.74 2.38
CA ILE A 89 6.81 -5.85 1.59
C ILE A 89 5.99 -6.71 0.63
N GLU A 90 4.68 -6.72 0.84
CA GLU A 90 3.74 -7.50 0.06
C GLU A 90 3.03 -6.58 -0.92
N ILE A 91 3.09 -6.90 -2.22
CA ILE A 91 2.56 -6.04 -3.29
C ILE A 91 1.47 -6.80 -4.04
N HIS A 92 0.28 -6.20 -4.16
CA HIS A 92 -0.87 -6.82 -4.79
C HIS A 92 -1.03 -6.37 -6.23
N ASN A 93 -0.94 -7.33 -7.17
CA ASN A 93 -1.30 -7.20 -8.58
C ASN A 93 -0.65 -6.03 -9.35
N ARG A 94 0.57 -5.62 -8.99
CA ARG A 94 1.23 -4.51 -9.70
C ARG A 94 2.74 -4.74 -9.82
N PRO A 95 3.17 -5.49 -10.85
CA PRO A 95 4.61 -5.69 -11.10
C PRO A 95 5.39 -4.38 -11.24
N LEU A 96 4.76 -3.33 -11.78
CA LEU A 96 5.39 -2.02 -11.93
C LEU A 96 5.75 -1.43 -10.56
N ILE A 97 4.86 -1.54 -9.58
CA ILE A 97 5.12 -1.10 -8.21
C ILE A 97 6.27 -1.92 -7.61
N PHE A 98 6.24 -3.23 -7.79
CA PHE A 98 7.31 -4.11 -7.32
C PHE A 98 8.67 -3.70 -7.89
N ASN A 99 8.76 -3.47 -9.20
CA ASN A 99 10.00 -3.08 -9.85
C ASN A 99 10.51 -1.73 -9.34
N TYR A 100 9.61 -0.81 -9.07
CA TYR A 100 9.97 0.52 -8.58
C TYR A 100 10.50 0.49 -7.15
N LEU A 101 9.80 -0.21 -6.26
CA LEU A 101 10.17 -0.30 -4.84
C LEU A 101 11.45 -1.10 -4.63
N LYS A 102 11.66 -2.16 -5.41
CA LYS A 102 12.83 -3.02 -5.29
C LYS A 102 14.14 -2.26 -5.47
N LYS A 103 14.15 -1.22 -6.28
CA LYS A 103 15.35 -0.41 -6.52
C LYS A 103 15.72 0.47 -5.32
N GLU A 104 14.74 0.85 -4.52
CA GLU A 104 14.91 1.88 -3.48
C GLU A 104 14.89 1.31 -2.06
N ILE A 105 14.31 0.15 -1.84
CA ILE A 105 14.10 -0.41 -0.51
C ILE A 105 14.66 -1.82 -0.44
N ASN A 106 15.50 -2.06 0.55
CA ASN A 106 16.11 -3.36 0.78
C ASN A 106 15.31 -4.15 1.82
N SER A 107 14.36 -4.95 1.37
CA SER A 107 13.51 -5.80 2.20
C SER A 107 13.13 -7.05 1.42
N LYS A 108 12.50 -8.02 2.07
CA LYS A 108 11.90 -9.16 1.38
C LYS A 108 10.61 -8.73 0.71
N TYR A 109 10.43 -9.13 -0.54
CA TYR A 109 9.25 -8.78 -1.33
C TYR A 109 8.45 -10.02 -1.68
N ILE A 110 7.12 -9.88 -1.63
CA ILE A 110 6.16 -10.87 -2.11
C ILE A 110 5.23 -10.16 -3.09
N LEU A 111 5.15 -10.69 -4.29
CA LEU A 111 4.30 -10.13 -5.33
C LEU A 111 2.97 -10.89 -5.42
#